data_099c83b9becbe9181e79dc899942792b
#
_entry.id   099c83b9becbe9181e79dc899942792b
#
_cell.length_a   1.000
_cell.length_b   1.000
_cell.length_c   1.000
_cell.angle_alpha   90.00
_cell.angle_beta   90.00
_cell.angle_gamma   90.00
#
_symmetry.space_group_name_H-M   'P 1'
#
loop_
_entity.id
_entity.type
_entity.pdbx_description
1 polymer ?
#
loop_
_entity_poly.entity_id
_entity_poly.type
_entity_poly.pdbx_seq_one_letter_code
_entity_poly.pdbx_strand_id
1 'polypeptide(L)'
;MLFFKQWPVSYNTPYEKIGDEVRSLAGEVPFEIPDSWEWARLGSVVYNRGQTSPSTEFCYIDIGSIDNKNQKLNPTDTTIAPDKAPSRARKLVDMGDILYSTVRPYLHNMCIIDMEFPHIPIASTGFAVLTCHANLLNKYLFYYLMSPDFDAYANNTDNAKGVAYPAINDDRLYKALIPIPPVAEQHRIVSAIDSVNMPLCEYGSKEETLRILNTSFPENLKKSILQEAVQGKLVPQDPSDEPAEALLERIRVEKRRLIKEGKVKKDKRESVIFRRDNSHYEKRGSEDVCIDEEVPFEIPENWAWARLSSFGVFSSGKTPSMSNPQFWNGNVPWVTSKDMKRPVITDSEMHISELAASTMQLYPTGTLLLVARSGILKRILPLCKLGIDSTINQDIKAFSLYDIELSEWLFYGIKAFEPYILKELVKSVTTVESLKFDEFAAMLIPVPPLSEQRRIIAAIKAAMNLLAPLSSNPLFSL
;
A
#
# COMPACT_ATOMS: atom_id res chain seq x y z
N MET A 1 12.68 -52.11 6.02
CA MET A 1 11.38 -51.43 5.91
C MET A 1 10.47 -52.10 6.94
N LEU A 2 10.26 -51.45 8.10
CA LEU A 2 9.40 -51.97 9.16
C LEU A 2 8.02 -51.32 8.98
N PHE A 3 7.14 -52.02 8.29
CA PHE A 3 5.73 -51.66 8.21
C PHE A 3 5.03 -52.14 9.48
N PHE A 4 4.16 -51.32 10.03
CA PHE A 4 3.39 -51.66 11.21
C PHE A 4 2.21 -52.55 10.79
N LYS A 5 2.29 -53.90 11.02
CA LYS A 5 1.16 -54.80 10.83
C LYS A 5 0.14 -54.64 11.91
N GLN A 6 -1.15 -54.54 11.51
CA GLN A 6 -2.26 -54.72 12.43
C GLN A 6 -2.19 -56.16 13.01
N TRP A 7 -2.14 -56.28 14.34
CA TRP A 7 -2.21 -57.58 14.99
C TRP A 7 -3.65 -57.83 15.51
N PRO A 8 -4.10 -59.08 15.45
CA PRO A 8 -5.50 -59.43 15.71
C PRO A 8 -5.80 -59.35 17.22
N VAL A 9 -6.11 -58.15 17.71
CA VAL A 9 -6.88 -57.96 18.94
C VAL A 9 -7.96 -56.98 18.59
N SER A 10 -9.21 -57.36 18.78
CA SER A 10 -10.41 -56.66 18.45
C SER A 10 -10.33 -55.14 18.72
N TYR A 11 -10.48 -54.34 17.70
CA TYR A 11 -10.47 -52.91 17.52
C TYR A 11 -9.22 -52.42 16.72
N ASN A 12 -9.44 -51.63 15.71
CA ASN A 12 -8.50 -51.02 14.73
C ASN A 12 -7.38 -50.15 15.37
N THR A 13 -6.77 -50.58 16.45
CA THR A 13 -5.69 -49.85 17.13
C THR A 13 -4.36 -50.22 16.49
N PRO A 14 -3.61 -49.29 15.89
CA PRO A 14 -2.27 -49.58 15.36
C PRO A 14 -1.25 -49.79 16.49
N TYR A 15 -0.31 -50.69 16.25
CA TYR A 15 0.78 -51.01 17.16
C TYR A 15 2.11 -50.83 16.45
N GLU A 16 3.12 -50.37 17.20
CA GLU A 16 4.51 -50.26 16.76
C GLU A 16 5.36 -51.31 17.45
N LYS A 17 6.16 -52.02 16.66
CA LYS A 17 7.15 -52.97 17.18
C LYS A 17 8.57 -52.40 17.01
N ILE A 18 9.30 -52.21 18.14
CA ILE A 18 10.68 -51.75 18.19
C ILE A 18 11.51 -52.83 18.88
N GLY A 19 12.31 -53.56 18.10
CA GLY A 19 13.00 -54.73 18.62
C GLY A 19 11.99 -55.82 19.06
N ASP A 20 12.00 -56.20 20.33
CA ASP A 20 11.04 -57.16 20.90
C ASP A 20 9.86 -56.49 21.60
N GLU A 21 9.87 -55.17 21.73
CA GLU A 21 8.79 -54.44 22.39
C GLU A 21 7.69 -54.10 21.42
N VAL A 22 6.42 -54.28 21.86
CA VAL A 22 5.21 -53.91 21.12
C VAL A 22 4.45 -52.87 21.94
N ARG A 23 4.21 -51.70 21.34
CA ARG A 23 3.43 -50.63 22.00
C ARG A 23 2.25 -50.19 21.14
N SER A 24 1.18 -49.79 21.82
CA SER A 24 -0.01 -49.22 21.16
C SER A 24 0.28 -47.79 20.71
N LEU A 25 -0.22 -47.42 19.50
CA LEU A 25 -0.20 -46.09 18.95
C LEU A 25 -1.56 -45.35 19.09
N ALA A 26 -2.52 -45.90 19.83
CA ALA A 26 -3.88 -45.37 19.94
C ALA A 26 -3.93 -43.88 20.36
N GLY A 27 -2.94 -43.40 21.13
CA GLY A 27 -2.86 -41.99 21.54
C GLY A 27 -1.96 -41.11 20.65
N GLU A 28 -1.31 -41.70 19.61
CA GLU A 28 -0.38 -40.98 18.74
C GLU A 28 -0.94 -40.76 17.34
N VAL A 29 -1.86 -41.65 16.86
CA VAL A 29 -2.46 -41.50 15.54
C VAL A 29 -3.51 -40.39 15.53
N PRO A 30 -3.44 -39.45 14.58
CA PRO A 30 -4.36 -38.31 14.55
C PRO A 30 -5.77 -38.65 14.06
N PHE A 31 -5.92 -39.74 13.27
CA PHE A 31 -7.20 -40.18 12.66
C PHE A 31 -7.14 -41.67 12.28
N GLU A 32 -8.27 -42.24 11.95
CA GLU A 32 -8.38 -43.60 11.41
C GLU A 32 -8.02 -43.61 9.92
N ILE A 33 -7.35 -44.69 9.50
CA ILE A 33 -6.99 -44.91 8.08
C ILE A 33 -7.67 -46.18 7.53
N PRO A 34 -7.90 -46.25 6.20
CA PRO A 34 -8.43 -47.47 5.55
C PRO A 34 -7.56 -48.69 5.82
N ASP A 35 -8.18 -49.87 5.82
CA ASP A 35 -7.48 -51.17 6.06
C ASP A 35 -6.32 -51.47 5.09
N SER A 36 -6.34 -50.83 3.92
CA SER A 36 -5.27 -50.94 2.90
C SER A 36 -4.09 -50.00 3.13
N TRP A 37 -4.19 -49.12 4.15
CA TRP A 37 -3.13 -48.15 4.48
C TRP A 37 -2.35 -48.60 5.71
N GLU A 38 -1.15 -48.07 5.87
CA GLU A 38 -0.33 -48.33 7.06
C GLU A 38 0.24 -47.05 7.62
N TRP A 39 0.39 -46.98 8.96
CA TRP A 39 1.15 -45.90 9.59
C TRP A 39 2.65 -46.21 9.56
N ALA A 40 3.47 -45.23 9.24
CA ALA A 40 4.93 -45.34 9.28
C ALA A 40 5.54 -44.14 9.97
N ARG A 41 6.69 -44.30 10.64
CA ARG A 41 7.48 -43.14 11.10
C ARG A 41 8.10 -42.47 9.90
N LEU A 42 8.12 -41.11 9.88
CA LEU A 42 8.74 -40.35 8.78
C LEU A 42 10.16 -40.80 8.53
N GLY A 43 10.98 -40.99 9.57
CA GLY A 43 12.36 -41.45 9.48
C GLY A 43 12.54 -42.86 8.91
N SER A 44 11.47 -43.67 8.79
CA SER A 44 11.54 -44.99 8.13
C SER A 44 11.20 -44.96 6.64
N VAL A 45 10.60 -43.85 6.15
CA VAL A 45 10.14 -43.69 4.76
C VAL A 45 10.89 -42.62 3.98
N VAL A 46 11.76 -41.87 4.67
CA VAL A 46 12.68 -40.90 4.05
C VAL A 46 14.09 -41.08 4.59
N TYR A 47 15.07 -40.57 3.86
CA TYR A 47 16.45 -40.45 4.33
C TYR A 47 16.98 -39.03 4.13
N ASN A 48 18.06 -38.71 4.82
CA ASN A 48 18.78 -37.46 4.70
C ASN A 48 20.04 -37.68 3.86
N ARG A 49 20.30 -36.86 2.85
CA ARG A 49 21.50 -36.95 2.01
C ARG A 49 22.81 -36.62 2.72
N GLY A 50 22.72 -36.13 3.95
CA GLY A 50 23.89 -35.76 4.74
C GLY A 50 24.23 -34.26 4.63
N GLN A 51 25.42 -33.96 5.11
CA GLN A 51 25.92 -32.58 5.17
C GLN A 51 27.31 -32.49 4.51
N THR A 52 27.61 -31.31 3.96
CA THR A 52 28.92 -30.98 3.39
C THR A 52 29.36 -29.57 3.79
N SER A 53 30.64 -29.30 3.60
CA SER A 53 31.17 -27.94 3.58
C SER A 53 31.46 -27.59 2.12
N PRO A 54 30.91 -26.49 1.58
CA PRO A 54 31.17 -26.11 0.21
C PRO A 54 32.66 -25.91 -0.05
N SER A 55 33.19 -26.56 -1.10
CA SER A 55 34.60 -26.45 -1.53
C SER A 55 34.75 -25.82 -2.92
N THR A 56 33.64 -25.70 -3.65
CA THR A 56 33.53 -25.07 -4.96
C THR A 56 32.36 -24.10 -4.94
N GLU A 57 32.13 -23.36 -6.00
CA GLU A 57 30.91 -22.57 -6.17
C GLU A 57 29.66 -23.45 -6.05
N PHE A 58 28.67 -22.95 -5.37
CA PHE A 58 27.43 -23.67 -5.06
C PHE A 58 26.23 -22.74 -5.08
N CYS A 59 25.02 -23.30 -5.27
CA CYS A 59 23.77 -22.57 -5.16
C CYS A 59 23.23 -22.68 -3.73
N TYR A 60 23.14 -21.54 -3.01
CA TYR A 60 22.66 -21.55 -1.64
C TYR A 60 21.15 -21.38 -1.54
N ILE A 61 20.51 -22.25 -0.79
CA ILE A 61 19.08 -22.23 -0.52
C ILE A 61 18.86 -21.98 0.97
N ASP A 62 18.35 -20.79 1.33
CA ASP A 62 17.92 -20.48 2.69
C ASP A 62 16.40 -20.42 2.81
N ILE A 63 15.91 -20.17 4.04
CA ILE A 63 14.45 -20.10 4.27
C ILE A 63 13.79 -18.97 3.49
N GLY A 64 14.51 -17.85 3.25
CA GLY A 64 14.02 -16.73 2.47
C GLY A 64 13.96 -17.00 0.95
N SER A 65 14.60 -18.07 0.48
CA SER A 65 14.53 -18.48 -0.91
C SER A 65 13.20 -19.13 -1.30
N ILE A 66 12.32 -19.42 -0.32
CA ILE A 66 11.04 -20.09 -0.58
C ILE A 66 9.91 -19.06 -0.59
N ASP A 67 9.11 -19.06 -1.65
CA ASP A 67 7.79 -18.46 -1.69
C ASP A 67 6.81 -19.36 -0.92
N ASN A 68 6.55 -18.99 0.33
CA ASN A 68 5.69 -19.77 1.22
C ASN A 68 4.19 -19.64 0.91
N LYS A 69 3.78 -18.78 -0.01
CA LYS A 69 2.40 -18.70 -0.49
C LYS A 69 2.12 -19.76 -1.55
N ASN A 70 3.09 -19.98 -2.43
CA ASN A 70 2.98 -20.91 -3.53
C ASN A 70 3.77 -22.20 -3.28
N GLN A 71 4.50 -22.32 -2.16
CA GLN A 71 5.38 -23.44 -1.80
C GLN A 71 6.38 -23.79 -2.92
N LYS A 72 6.98 -22.74 -3.49
CA LYS A 72 7.97 -22.87 -4.57
C LYS A 72 9.28 -22.24 -4.20
N LEU A 73 10.36 -22.76 -4.78
CA LEU A 73 11.64 -22.10 -4.72
C LEU A 73 11.66 -20.91 -5.68
N ASN A 74 12.06 -19.73 -5.19
CA ASN A 74 12.26 -18.56 -6.03
C ASN A 74 13.45 -18.78 -6.95
N PRO A 75 13.33 -18.56 -8.26
CA PRO A 75 14.40 -18.74 -9.23
C PRO A 75 15.39 -17.58 -9.16
N THR A 76 16.16 -17.48 -8.08
CA THR A 76 17.22 -16.47 -7.94
C THR A 76 18.57 -17.15 -8.14
N ASP A 77 19.46 -16.49 -8.89
CA ASP A 77 20.87 -16.92 -8.95
C ASP A 77 21.50 -16.68 -7.57
N THR A 78 21.57 -17.76 -6.81
CA THR A 78 22.12 -17.82 -5.45
C THR A 78 23.52 -18.42 -5.44
N THR A 79 24.25 -18.34 -6.55
CA THR A 79 25.62 -18.83 -6.66
C THR A 79 26.55 -18.06 -5.71
N ILE A 80 27.22 -18.80 -4.83
CA ILE A 80 28.11 -18.28 -3.81
C ILE A 80 29.46 -18.99 -3.89
N ALA A 81 30.55 -18.20 -3.78
CA ALA A 81 31.89 -18.75 -3.67
C ALA A 81 32.13 -19.38 -2.28
N PRO A 82 32.96 -20.42 -2.17
CA PRO A 82 33.17 -21.17 -0.91
C PRO A 82 33.64 -20.33 0.27
N ASP A 83 34.45 -19.31 0.01
CA ASP A 83 34.99 -18.38 1.02
C ASP A 83 33.92 -17.45 1.61
N LYS A 84 32.79 -17.29 0.89
CA LYS A 84 31.64 -16.49 1.32
C LYS A 84 30.47 -17.35 1.85
N ALA A 85 30.68 -18.66 1.98
CA ALA A 85 29.63 -19.58 2.40
C ALA A 85 29.11 -19.26 3.80
N PRO A 86 27.77 -19.05 3.98
CA PRO A 86 27.19 -18.94 5.30
C PRO A 86 27.46 -20.19 6.13
N SER A 87 27.71 -20.06 7.42
CA SER A 87 27.96 -21.20 8.33
C SER A 87 26.85 -22.26 8.32
N ARG A 88 25.63 -21.85 7.94
CA ARG A 88 24.45 -22.70 7.81
C ARG A 88 24.34 -23.44 6.48
N ALA A 89 25.16 -23.14 5.46
CA ALA A 89 25.15 -23.82 4.16
C ALA A 89 25.78 -25.22 4.30
N ARG A 90 24.97 -26.22 4.62
CA ARG A 90 25.47 -27.56 4.97
C ARG A 90 24.70 -28.73 4.36
N LYS A 91 23.38 -28.61 4.15
CA LYS A 91 22.53 -29.73 3.79
C LYS A 91 22.61 -29.99 2.29
N LEU A 92 22.98 -31.20 1.88
CA LEU A 92 22.95 -31.64 0.50
C LEU A 92 21.51 -31.78 0.02
N VAL A 93 21.26 -31.37 -1.22
CA VAL A 93 19.93 -31.34 -1.85
C VAL A 93 20.04 -31.85 -3.28
N ASP A 94 18.99 -32.49 -3.75
CA ASP A 94 18.89 -32.96 -5.13
C ASP A 94 17.46 -32.86 -5.66
N MET A 95 17.30 -33.05 -6.97
CA MET A 95 16.00 -33.06 -7.64
C MET A 95 15.02 -34.01 -6.94
N GLY A 96 13.81 -33.54 -6.69
CA GLY A 96 12.75 -34.30 -6.04
C GLY A 96 12.79 -34.35 -4.52
N ASP A 97 13.81 -33.78 -3.88
CA ASP A 97 13.87 -33.67 -2.43
C ASP A 97 12.81 -32.64 -1.91
N ILE A 98 12.26 -32.90 -0.74
CA ILE A 98 11.41 -31.94 -0.04
C ILE A 98 12.28 -31.15 0.95
N LEU A 99 12.30 -29.84 0.82
CA LEU A 99 12.83 -28.93 1.81
C LEU A 99 11.72 -28.56 2.79
N TYR A 100 11.88 -28.92 4.06
CA TYR A 100 10.91 -28.58 5.11
C TYR A 100 11.59 -27.69 6.15
N SER A 101 11.11 -26.45 6.34
CA SER A 101 11.66 -25.57 7.36
C SER A 101 11.33 -26.08 8.76
N THR A 102 12.35 -26.37 9.55
CA THR A 102 12.20 -26.78 10.95
C THR A 102 11.98 -25.59 11.89
N VAL A 103 12.15 -24.35 11.37
CA VAL A 103 11.94 -23.10 12.10
C VAL A 103 10.59 -22.52 11.69
N ARG A 104 9.71 -22.25 12.64
CA ARG A 104 8.36 -21.75 12.45
C ARG A 104 7.57 -22.57 11.39
N PRO A 105 7.31 -23.86 11.66
CA PRO A 105 6.63 -24.76 10.71
C PRO A 105 5.32 -24.19 10.18
N TYR A 106 4.57 -23.48 11.00
CA TYR A 106 3.30 -22.82 10.64
C TYR A 106 3.41 -21.82 9.48
N LEU A 107 4.61 -21.36 9.10
CA LEU A 107 4.80 -20.48 7.96
C LEU A 107 4.87 -21.24 6.63
N HIS A 108 4.90 -22.58 6.66
CA HIS A 108 4.99 -23.44 5.48
C HIS A 108 6.10 -23.04 4.50
N ASN A 109 7.27 -22.65 5.04
CA ASN A 109 8.48 -22.45 4.22
C ASN A 109 9.01 -23.83 3.78
N MET A 110 8.36 -24.43 2.80
CA MET A 110 8.68 -25.74 2.26
C MET A 110 8.42 -25.79 0.77
N CYS A 111 9.19 -26.60 0.05
CA CYS A 111 9.01 -26.85 -1.38
C CYS A 111 9.54 -28.21 -1.76
N ILE A 112 9.15 -28.69 -2.94
CA ILE A 112 9.84 -29.78 -3.63
C ILE A 112 10.85 -29.13 -4.58
N ILE A 113 12.07 -29.69 -4.64
CA ILE A 113 13.07 -29.26 -5.62
C ILE A 113 12.67 -29.82 -6.99
N ASP A 114 12.22 -28.94 -7.86
CA ASP A 114 11.71 -29.25 -9.20
C ASP A 114 12.44 -28.50 -10.33
N MET A 115 13.61 -27.92 -10.02
CA MET A 115 14.43 -27.15 -10.97
C MET A 115 15.89 -27.60 -10.95
N GLU A 116 16.57 -27.41 -12.05
CA GLU A 116 18.03 -27.62 -12.17
C GLU A 116 18.79 -26.37 -11.67
N PHE A 117 20.00 -26.62 -11.15
CA PHE A 117 20.89 -25.58 -10.66
C PHE A 117 22.18 -25.55 -11.48
N PRO A 118 22.77 -24.35 -11.70
CA PRO A 118 24.05 -24.25 -12.41
C PRO A 118 25.22 -24.84 -11.62
N HIS A 119 25.10 -24.92 -10.29
CA HIS A 119 26.07 -25.49 -9.36
C HIS A 119 25.36 -26.39 -8.35
N ILE A 120 26.12 -27.15 -7.57
CA ILE A 120 25.58 -28.06 -6.52
C ILE A 120 24.69 -27.25 -5.57
N PRO A 121 23.42 -27.62 -5.41
CA PRO A 121 22.54 -26.96 -4.46
C PRO A 121 22.84 -27.39 -3.02
N ILE A 122 22.98 -26.44 -2.12
CA ILE A 122 23.21 -26.65 -0.69
C ILE A 122 22.23 -25.82 0.12
N ALA A 123 21.40 -26.50 0.90
CA ALA A 123 20.42 -25.84 1.74
C ALA A 123 20.96 -25.48 3.14
N SER A 124 20.29 -24.52 3.75
CA SER A 124 20.53 -24.08 5.13
C SER A 124 20.22 -25.22 6.13
N THR A 125 20.96 -25.28 7.24
CA THR A 125 20.65 -26.16 8.39
C THR A 125 19.28 -25.90 9.03
N GLY A 126 18.60 -24.83 8.67
CA GLY A 126 17.21 -24.55 9.07
C GLY A 126 16.18 -25.42 8.36
N PHE A 127 16.61 -26.23 7.36
CA PHE A 127 15.75 -27.20 6.69
C PHE A 127 16.04 -28.63 7.14
N ALA A 128 15.00 -29.45 7.23
CA ALA A 128 15.09 -30.86 7.04
C ALA A 128 14.98 -31.15 5.52
N VAL A 129 15.97 -31.86 4.97
CA VAL A 129 15.94 -32.35 3.60
C VAL A 129 15.40 -33.76 3.63
N LEU A 130 14.26 -34.00 3.01
CA LEU A 130 13.56 -35.27 3.05
C LEU A 130 13.59 -35.91 1.66
N THR A 131 14.40 -36.93 1.49
CA THR A 131 14.46 -37.74 0.27
C THR A 131 13.59 -38.97 0.47
N CYS A 132 12.53 -39.12 -0.32
CA CYS A 132 11.62 -40.26 -0.20
C CYS A 132 12.29 -41.58 -0.63
N HIS A 133 12.06 -42.69 0.10
CA HIS A 133 12.37 -44.00 -0.36
C HIS A 133 11.48 -44.44 -1.54
N ALA A 134 11.92 -45.47 -2.29
CA ALA A 134 11.12 -46.02 -3.36
C ALA A 134 9.70 -46.38 -2.90
N ASN A 135 8.70 -46.13 -3.77
CA ASN A 135 7.26 -46.34 -3.51
C ASN A 135 6.59 -45.34 -2.59
N LEU A 136 7.28 -44.28 -2.13
CA LEU A 136 6.64 -43.11 -1.53
C LEU A 136 6.80 -41.94 -2.48
N LEU A 137 5.66 -41.39 -2.97
CA LEU A 137 5.68 -40.22 -3.83
C LEU A 137 6.00 -38.99 -2.99
N ASN A 138 7.03 -38.23 -3.37
CA ASN A 138 7.42 -36.98 -2.71
C ASN A 138 6.26 -35.98 -2.64
N LYS A 139 5.46 -35.89 -3.70
CA LYS A 139 4.31 -34.98 -3.76
C LYS A 139 3.17 -35.39 -2.82
N TYR A 140 2.97 -36.71 -2.62
CA TYR A 140 2.04 -37.21 -1.60
C TYR A 140 2.51 -36.83 -0.19
N LEU A 141 3.78 -37.11 0.14
CA LEU A 141 4.34 -36.73 1.41
C LEU A 141 4.28 -35.22 1.61
N PHE A 142 4.61 -34.44 0.59
CA PHE A 142 4.56 -32.98 0.64
C PHE A 142 3.16 -32.46 1.02
N TYR A 143 2.09 -32.99 0.41
CA TYR A 143 0.73 -32.60 0.75
C TYR A 143 0.33 -33.01 2.17
N TYR A 144 0.79 -34.19 2.64
CA TYR A 144 0.53 -34.57 4.03
C TYR A 144 1.25 -33.65 5.02
N LEU A 145 2.48 -33.23 4.75
CA LEU A 145 3.23 -32.29 5.58
C LEU A 145 2.58 -30.88 5.65
N MET A 146 1.68 -30.55 4.73
CA MET A 146 0.86 -29.34 4.73
C MET A 146 -0.52 -29.54 5.38
N SER A 147 -0.85 -30.74 5.83
CA SER A 147 -2.16 -31.02 6.42
C SER A 147 -2.31 -30.38 7.81
N PRO A 148 -3.55 -30.02 8.21
CA PRO A 148 -3.80 -29.50 9.55
C PRO A 148 -3.35 -30.42 10.68
N ASP A 149 -3.44 -31.75 10.47
CA ASP A 149 -3.01 -32.73 11.48
C ASP A 149 -1.48 -32.73 11.66
N PHE A 150 -0.74 -32.63 10.56
CA PHE A 150 0.70 -32.50 10.65
C PHE A 150 1.13 -31.16 11.23
N ASP A 151 0.44 -30.08 10.89
CA ASP A 151 0.67 -28.77 11.47
C ASP A 151 0.43 -28.77 12.98
N ALA A 152 -0.64 -29.38 13.44
CA ALA A 152 -0.91 -29.54 14.87
C ALA A 152 0.23 -30.30 15.58
N TYR A 153 0.75 -31.36 14.94
CA TYR A 153 1.90 -32.10 15.45
C TYR A 153 3.17 -31.23 15.46
N ALA A 154 3.48 -30.58 14.35
CA ALA A 154 4.74 -29.86 14.17
C ALA A 154 4.82 -28.60 15.07
N ASN A 155 3.71 -27.91 15.29
CA ASN A 155 3.62 -26.68 16.06
C ASN A 155 3.28 -26.89 17.54
N ASN A 156 3.01 -28.12 18.00
CA ASN A 156 2.75 -28.39 19.42
C ASN A 156 4.00 -28.08 20.26
N THR A 157 3.85 -27.14 21.18
CA THR A 157 4.94 -26.59 22.03
C THR A 157 4.97 -27.15 23.47
N ASP A 158 4.17 -28.16 23.78
CA ASP A 158 4.03 -28.65 25.16
C ASP A 158 5.35 -29.04 25.85
N ASN A 159 6.43 -29.22 25.06
CA ASN A 159 7.78 -29.50 25.57
C ASN A 159 8.81 -28.38 25.33
N ALA A 160 8.41 -27.24 24.76
CA ALA A 160 9.33 -26.14 24.45
C ALA A 160 9.34 -25.07 25.55
N LYS A 161 9.86 -25.37 26.74
CA LYS A 161 10.12 -24.34 27.74
C LYS A 161 11.22 -23.38 27.25
N GLY A 162 10.85 -22.13 26.99
CA GLY A 162 11.81 -21.03 26.90
C GLY A 162 12.32 -20.65 25.49
N VAL A 163 11.71 -21.11 24.41
CA VAL A 163 12.12 -20.71 23.07
C VAL A 163 11.18 -19.64 22.50
N ALA A 164 11.74 -18.48 22.12
CA ALA A 164 10.98 -17.34 21.56
C ALA A 164 10.31 -17.65 20.21
N TYR A 165 10.66 -18.77 19.55
CA TYR A 165 10.13 -19.16 18.26
C TYR A 165 9.81 -20.66 18.22
N PRO A 166 8.60 -21.07 17.76
CA PRO A 166 8.26 -22.47 17.53
C PRO A 166 9.27 -23.11 16.55
N ALA A 167 9.83 -24.24 16.92
CA ALA A 167 10.70 -25.03 16.06
C ALA A 167 10.47 -26.52 16.34
N ILE A 168 10.58 -27.33 15.31
CA ILE A 168 10.59 -28.78 15.42
C ILE A 168 12.03 -29.28 15.25
N ASN A 169 12.55 -30.05 16.17
CA ASN A 169 13.86 -30.66 16.00
C ASN A 169 13.79 -31.92 15.11
N ASP A 170 14.93 -32.31 14.56
CA ASP A 170 15.03 -33.47 13.66
C ASP A 170 14.49 -34.74 14.32
N ASP A 171 14.83 -35.00 15.60
CA ASP A 171 14.41 -36.20 16.32
C ASP A 171 12.88 -36.32 16.41
N ARG A 172 12.19 -35.22 16.72
CA ARG A 172 10.73 -35.18 16.75
C ARG A 172 10.12 -35.26 15.36
N LEU A 173 10.72 -34.56 14.39
CA LEU A 173 10.24 -34.57 12.99
C LEU A 173 10.27 -36.00 12.42
N TYR A 174 11.38 -36.72 12.56
CA TYR A 174 11.50 -38.08 12.05
C TYR A 174 10.66 -39.11 12.81
N LYS A 175 10.20 -38.82 14.02
CA LYS A 175 9.25 -39.62 14.79
C LYS A 175 7.79 -39.41 14.39
N ALA A 176 7.47 -38.39 13.56
CA ALA A 176 6.09 -38.14 13.13
C ALA A 176 5.51 -39.37 12.42
N LEU A 177 4.23 -39.63 12.65
CA LEU A 177 3.48 -40.69 11.95
C LEU A 177 2.96 -40.16 10.63
N ILE A 178 3.21 -40.94 9.58
CA ILE A 178 2.79 -40.64 8.20
C ILE A 178 1.87 -41.80 7.72
N PRO A 179 0.67 -41.51 7.23
CA PRO A 179 -0.20 -42.52 6.64
C PRO A 179 0.32 -42.90 5.25
N ILE A 180 0.47 -44.15 4.98
CA ILE A 180 1.05 -44.67 3.72
C ILE A 180 0.00 -45.46 2.94
N PRO A 181 -0.64 -44.88 1.91
CA PRO A 181 -1.49 -45.61 0.97
C PRO A 181 -0.72 -46.49 0.04
N PRO A 182 -1.37 -47.45 -0.62
CA PRO A 182 -0.83 -48.15 -1.77
C PRO A 182 -0.39 -47.15 -2.87
N VAL A 183 0.69 -47.42 -3.59
CA VAL A 183 1.29 -46.49 -4.57
C VAL A 183 0.29 -45.95 -5.58
N ALA A 184 -0.59 -46.83 -6.11
CA ALA A 184 -1.64 -46.41 -7.05
C ALA A 184 -2.63 -45.43 -6.44
N GLU A 185 -2.84 -45.52 -5.13
CA GLU A 185 -3.72 -44.60 -4.41
C GLU A 185 -3.04 -43.28 -4.10
N GLN A 186 -1.74 -43.28 -3.76
CA GLN A 186 -0.94 -42.05 -3.67
C GLN A 186 -1.05 -41.23 -4.95
N HIS A 187 -0.93 -41.86 -6.13
CA HIS A 187 -1.10 -41.20 -7.43
C HIS A 187 -2.49 -40.58 -7.60
N ARG A 188 -3.57 -41.34 -7.22
CA ARG A 188 -4.94 -40.81 -7.30
C ARG A 188 -5.17 -39.62 -6.39
N ILE A 189 -4.65 -39.69 -5.17
CA ILE A 189 -4.74 -38.58 -4.18
C ILE A 189 -4.03 -37.35 -4.71
N VAL A 190 -2.77 -37.49 -5.17
CA VAL A 190 -1.98 -36.40 -5.75
C VAL A 190 -2.71 -35.78 -6.94
N SER A 191 -3.21 -36.61 -7.87
CA SER A 191 -3.94 -36.12 -9.05
C SER A 191 -5.23 -35.38 -8.67
N ALA A 192 -5.96 -35.86 -7.67
CA ALA A 192 -7.17 -35.20 -7.19
C ALA A 192 -6.85 -33.83 -6.56
N ILE A 193 -5.83 -33.75 -5.71
CA ILE A 193 -5.39 -32.48 -5.10
C ILE A 193 -4.93 -31.51 -6.18
N ASP A 194 -4.11 -31.95 -7.14
CA ASP A 194 -3.62 -31.11 -8.25
C ASP A 194 -4.75 -30.58 -9.10
N SER A 195 -5.77 -31.41 -9.38
CA SER A 195 -6.92 -30.99 -10.17
C SER A 195 -7.75 -29.88 -9.52
N VAL A 196 -7.71 -29.77 -8.19
CA VAL A 196 -8.41 -28.73 -7.42
C VAL A 196 -7.50 -27.51 -7.22
N ASN A 197 -6.20 -27.71 -7.02
CA ASN A 197 -5.26 -26.61 -6.76
C ASN A 197 -5.14 -25.64 -7.94
N MET A 198 -5.12 -26.14 -9.19
CA MET A 198 -5.05 -25.27 -10.37
C MET A 198 -6.21 -24.27 -10.45
N PRO A 199 -7.49 -24.69 -10.38
CA PRO A 199 -8.61 -23.75 -10.34
C PRO A 199 -8.59 -22.82 -9.12
N LEU A 200 -8.15 -23.27 -7.94
CA LEU A 200 -8.03 -22.45 -6.75
C LEU A 200 -6.99 -21.34 -6.92
N CYS A 201 -5.83 -21.63 -7.49
CA CYS A 201 -4.81 -20.61 -7.79
C CYS A 201 -5.33 -19.58 -8.79
N GLU A 202 -6.05 -20.01 -9.84
CA GLU A 202 -6.67 -19.13 -10.81
C GLU A 202 -7.76 -18.24 -10.17
N TYR A 203 -8.60 -18.84 -9.34
CA TYR A 203 -9.62 -18.11 -8.58
C TYR A 203 -8.99 -17.05 -7.67
N GLY A 204 -7.99 -17.41 -6.87
CA GLY A 204 -7.29 -16.48 -5.98
C GLY A 204 -6.66 -15.32 -6.73
N SER A 205 -6.05 -15.58 -7.90
CA SER A 205 -5.49 -14.52 -8.76
C SER A 205 -6.56 -13.56 -9.29
N LYS A 206 -7.72 -14.10 -9.72
CA LYS A 206 -8.85 -13.30 -10.20
C LYS A 206 -9.51 -12.50 -9.06
N GLU A 207 -9.65 -13.11 -7.89
CA GLU A 207 -10.19 -12.45 -6.69
C GLU A 207 -9.32 -11.27 -6.28
N GLU A 208 -7.99 -11.45 -6.21
CA GLU A 208 -7.06 -10.37 -5.87
C GLU A 208 -7.09 -9.24 -6.92
N THR A 209 -7.15 -9.60 -8.21
CA THR A 209 -7.30 -8.62 -9.28
C THR A 209 -8.60 -7.82 -9.11
N LEU A 210 -9.71 -8.50 -8.83
CA LEU A 210 -11.00 -7.87 -8.60
C LEU A 210 -10.98 -6.98 -7.35
N ARG A 211 -10.34 -7.42 -6.27
CA ARG A 211 -10.16 -6.66 -5.04
C ARG A 211 -9.36 -5.37 -5.28
N ILE A 212 -8.26 -5.45 -6.03
CA ILE A 212 -7.45 -4.29 -6.40
C ILE A 212 -8.27 -3.32 -7.27
N LEU A 213 -8.97 -3.82 -8.28
CA LEU A 213 -9.83 -3.01 -9.13
C LEU A 213 -10.92 -2.30 -8.31
N ASN A 214 -11.62 -3.01 -7.45
CA ASN A 214 -12.71 -2.45 -6.63
C ASN A 214 -12.20 -1.40 -5.64
N THR A 215 -11.01 -1.58 -5.06
CA THR A 215 -10.41 -0.62 -4.12
C THR A 215 -9.85 0.62 -4.81
N SER A 216 -9.21 0.46 -5.97
CA SER A 216 -8.56 1.56 -6.69
C SER A 216 -9.49 2.31 -7.64
N PHE A 217 -10.53 1.65 -8.16
CA PHE A 217 -11.42 2.24 -9.17
C PHE A 217 -12.10 3.53 -8.72
N PRO A 218 -12.73 3.63 -7.53
CA PRO A 218 -13.36 4.87 -7.09
C PRO A 218 -12.38 6.03 -6.99
N GLU A 219 -11.18 5.79 -6.47
CA GLU A 219 -10.15 6.82 -6.32
C GLU A 219 -9.55 7.24 -7.67
N ASN A 220 -9.33 6.29 -8.58
CA ASN A 220 -8.86 6.59 -9.93
C ASN A 220 -9.90 7.36 -10.73
N LEU A 221 -11.18 7.00 -10.59
CA LEU A 221 -12.27 7.71 -11.25
C LEU A 221 -12.43 9.14 -10.73
N LYS A 222 -12.30 9.37 -9.42
CA LYS A 222 -12.25 10.73 -8.84
C LYS A 222 -11.13 11.58 -9.46
N LYS A 223 -9.94 11.01 -9.59
CA LYS A 223 -8.79 11.70 -10.22
C LYS A 223 -9.05 12.00 -11.69
N SER A 224 -9.63 11.04 -12.43
CA SER A 224 -10.00 11.22 -13.84
C SER A 224 -11.05 12.33 -14.03
N ILE A 225 -12.10 12.35 -13.19
CA ILE A 225 -13.13 13.42 -13.23
C ILE A 225 -12.50 14.79 -12.99
N LEU A 226 -11.61 14.92 -12.01
CA LEU A 226 -10.91 16.18 -11.75
C LEU A 226 -9.99 16.58 -12.92
N GLN A 227 -9.33 15.62 -13.55
CA GLN A 227 -8.47 15.85 -14.71
C GLN A 227 -9.28 16.32 -15.92
N GLU A 228 -10.40 15.69 -16.23
CA GLU A 228 -11.32 16.11 -17.28
C GLU A 228 -11.91 17.52 -17.01
N ALA A 229 -12.19 17.81 -15.74
CA ALA A 229 -12.69 19.10 -15.29
C ALA A 229 -11.70 20.24 -15.60
N VAL A 230 -10.41 20.07 -15.24
CA VAL A 230 -9.40 21.12 -15.45
C VAL A 230 -8.94 21.22 -16.90
N GLN A 231 -9.23 20.24 -17.73
CA GLN A 231 -9.00 20.28 -19.18
C GLN A 231 -10.18 20.85 -20.00
N GLY A 232 -11.29 21.22 -19.34
CA GLY A 232 -12.49 21.72 -20.03
C GLY A 232 -13.29 20.66 -20.79
N LYS A 233 -13.12 19.37 -20.42
CA LYS A 233 -13.78 18.23 -21.09
C LYS A 233 -15.00 17.68 -20.34
N LEU A 234 -15.18 18.08 -19.06
CA LEU A 234 -16.23 17.52 -18.20
C LEU A 234 -17.65 18.02 -18.55
N VAL A 235 -17.77 19.24 -19.06
CA VAL A 235 -19.04 19.84 -19.47
C VAL A 235 -18.92 20.45 -20.86
N PRO A 236 -20.01 20.57 -21.63
CA PRO A 236 -19.99 21.26 -22.91
C PRO A 236 -19.60 22.74 -22.76
N GLN A 237 -18.81 23.24 -23.72
CA GLN A 237 -18.48 24.65 -23.83
C GLN A 237 -19.71 25.45 -24.29
N ASP A 238 -19.91 26.64 -23.74
CA ASP A 238 -20.96 27.56 -24.14
C ASP A 238 -20.33 28.85 -24.74
N PRO A 239 -20.49 29.10 -26.01
CA PRO A 239 -19.91 30.30 -26.64
C PRO A 239 -20.47 31.63 -26.08
N SER A 240 -21.58 31.62 -25.37
CA SER A 240 -22.17 32.81 -24.75
C SER A 240 -21.56 33.15 -23.40
N ASP A 241 -20.73 32.27 -22.84
CA ASP A 241 -20.03 32.55 -21.58
C ASP A 241 -19.02 33.68 -21.73
N GLU A 242 -18.97 34.56 -20.73
CA GLU A 242 -17.99 35.65 -20.73
C GLU A 242 -16.58 35.06 -20.64
N PRO A 243 -15.63 35.41 -21.52
CA PRO A 243 -14.27 34.85 -21.50
C PRO A 243 -13.55 35.01 -20.16
N ALA A 244 -12.70 34.06 -19.83
CA ALA A 244 -11.96 34.03 -18.54
C ALA A 244 -11.06 35.26 -18.33
N GLU A 245 -10.57 35.90 -19.40
CA GLU A 245 -9.80 37.14 -19.32
C GLU A 245 -10.55 38.25 -18.61
N ALA A 246 -11.87 38.38 -18.85
CA ALA A 246 -12.70 39.39 -18.19
C ALA A 246 -12.79 39.12 -16.66
N LEU A 247 -12.90 37.87 -16.26
CA LEU A 247 -12.84 37.48 -14.84
C LEU A 247 -11.48 37.81 -14.23
N LEU A 248 -10.38 37.47 -14.91
CA LEU A 248 -9.02 37.77 -14.44
C LEU A 248 -8.78 39.28 -14.32
N GLU A 249 -9.34 40.10 -15.20
CA GLU A 249 -9.21 41.57 -15.06
C GLU A 249 -10.00 42.10 -13.84
N ARG A 250 -11.19 41.55 -13.57
CA ARG A 250 -11.92 41.89 -12.32
C ARG A 250 -11.10 41.57 -11.08
N ILE A 251 -10.45 40.42 -11.04
CA ILE A 251 -9.56 40.02 -9.93
C ILE A 251 -8.39 41.00 -9.79
N ARG A 252 -7.77 41.44 -10.91
CA ARG A 252 -6.71 42.45 -10.89
C ARG A 252 -7.19 43.80 -10.38
N VAL A 253 -8.38 44.21 -10.79
CA VAL A 253 -9.00 45.45 -10.29
C VAL A 253 -9.20 45.40 -8.77
N GLU A 254 -9.73 44.28 -8.26
CA GLU A 254 -9.93 44.07 -6.83
C GLU A 254 -8.60 44.03 -6.07
N LYS A 255 -7.59 43.30 -6.58
CA LYS A 255 -6.23 43.32 -6.02
C LYS A 255 -5.66 44.73 -5.93
N ARG A 256 -5.82 45.56 -6.99
CA ARG A 256 -5.37 46.96 -7.02
C ARG A 256 -6.10 47.80 -5.95
N ARG A 257 -7.41 47.55 -5.76
CA ARG A 257 -8.21 48.22 -4.72
C ARG A 257 -7.67 47.89 -3.32
N LEU A 258 -7.45 46.59 -3.03
CA LEU A 258 -6.95 46.12 -1.74
C LEU A 258 -5.52 46.65 -1.45
N ILE A 259 -4.68 46.80 -2.47
CA ILE A 259 -3.35 47.42 -2.32
C ILE A 259 -3.47 48.90 -1.96
N LYS A 260 -4.39 49.65 -2.61
CA LYS A 260 -4.64 51.10 -2.27
C LYS A 260 -5.16 51.27 -0.85
N GLU A 261 -5.97 50.32 -0.38
CA GLU A 261 -6.49 50.28 1.00
C GLU A 261 -5.46 49.83 2.03
N GLY A 262 -4.24 49.47 1.62
CA GLY A 262 -3.18 48.96 2.51
C GLY A 262 -3.41 47.57 3.08
N LYS A 263 -4.45 46.84 2.59
CA LYS A 263 -4.79 45.49 3.04
C LYS A 263 -3.88 44.41 2.43
N VAL A 264 -3.33 44.68 1.24
CA VAL A 264 -2.45 43.81 0.53
C VAL A 264 -1.17 44.53 0.14
N LYS A 265 -0.01 43.89 0.30
CA LYS A 265 1.26 44.47 -0.11
C LYS A 265 1.34 44.42 -1.66
N LYS A 266 1.90 45.47 -2.25
CA LYS A 266 2.17 45.49 -3.69
C LYS A 266 3.14 44.39 -4.08
N ASP A 267 2.72 43.54 -4.99
CA ASP A 267 3.59 42.51 -5.58
C ASP A 267 4.59 43.18 -6.55
N LYS A 268 5.86 42.77 -6.46
CA LYS A 268 6.92 43.26 -7.37
C LYS A 268 6.88 42.56 -8.74
N ARG A 269 6.11 41.47 -8.85
CA ARG A 269 6.04 40.60 -10.06
C ARG A 269 4.58 40.34 -10.40
N GLU A 270 3.88 41.37 -10.89
CA GLU A 270 2.54 41.16 -11.45
C GLU A 270 2.67 40.35 -12.74
N SER A 271 2.07 39.18 -12.78
CA SER A 271 2.07 38.25 -13.91
C SER A 271 0.77 38.38 -14.67
N VAL A 272 0.86 38.57 -15.98
CA VAL A 272 -0.28 38.54 -16.90
C VAL A 272 0.05 37.53 -18.00
N ILE A 273 -0.72 36.46 -18.06
CA ILE A 273 -0.58 35.45 -19.10
C ILE A 273 -1.58 35.75 -20.22
N PHE A 274 -1.12 35.68 -21.46
CA PHE A 274 -1.94 35.91 -22.64
C PHE A 274 -1.50 35.02 -23.79
N ARG A 275 -2.38 34.80 -24.77
CA ARG A 275 -2.11 34.01 -25.96
C ARG A 275 -1.74 34.90 -27.13
N ARG A 276 -0.69 34.53 -27.88
CA ARG A 276 -0.27 35.20 -29.14
C ARG A 276 0.34 34.13 -30.07
N ASP A 277 -0.09 34.12 -31.33
CA ASP A 277 0.44 33.19 -32.34
C ASP A 277 0.44 31.72 -31.95
N ASN A 278 -0.65 31.26 -31.33
CA ASN A 278 -0.83 29.91 -30.77
C ASN A 278 0.10 29.55 -29.60
N SER A 279 0.88 30.49 -29.08
CA SER A 279 1.77 30.30 -27.93
C SER A 279 1.30 31.12 -26.74
N HIS A 280 1.66 30.66 -25.52
CA HIS A 280 1.37 31.34 -24.27
C HIS A 280 2.57 32.18 -23.84
N TYR A 281 2.32 33.43 -23.53
CA TYR A 281 3.29 34.38 -23.05
C TYR A 281 2.90 34.93 -21.69
N GLU A 282 3.90 35.10 -20.84
CA GLU A 282 3.75 35.78 -19.57
C GLU A 282 4.46 37.13 -19.60
N LYS A 283 3.72 38.19 -19.33
CA LYS A 283 4.31 39.53 -19.16
C LYS A 283 4.91 39.66 -17.77
N ARG A 284 6.24 39.77 -17.72
CA ARG A 284 7.04 39.97 -16.50
C ARG A 284 7.68 41.37 -16.55
N GLY A 285 6.97 42.38 -16.02
CA GLY A 285 7.39 43.77 -16.14
C GLY A 285 7.28 44.28 -17.57
N SER A 286 8.41 44.56 -18.23
CA SER A 286 8.47 45.00 -19.63
C SER A 286 8.72 43.89 -20.64
N GLU A 287 8.92 42.67 -20.21
CA GLU A 287 9.31 41.53 -21.07
C GLU A 287 8.14 40.54 -21.22
N ASP A 288 7.92 40.06 -22.45
CA ASP A 288 7.03 38.95 -22.75
C ASP A 288 7.86 37.67 -22.84
N VAL A 289 7.66 36.74 -21.94
CA VAL A 289 8.37 35.46 -21.88
C VAL A 289 7.44 34.35 -22.35
N CYS A 290 7.88 33.55 -23.33
CA CYS A 290 7.14 32.35 -23.75
C CYS A 290 7.16 31.30 -22.63
N ILE A 291 5.99 30.76 -22.31
CA ILE A 291 5.80 29.77 -21.23
C ILE A 291 5.18 28.45 -21.72
N ASP A 292 5.24 28.16 -23.01
CA ASP A 292 4.65 26.92 -23.58
C ASP A 292 5.22 25.66 -22.92
N GLU A 293 6.49 25.64 -22.52
CA GLU A 293 7.11 24.52 -21.80
C GLU A 293 6.56 24.34 -20.36
N GLU A 294 5.96 25.40 -19.79
CA GLU A 294 5.34 25.34 -18.47
C GLU A 294 3.86 24.92 -18.53
N VAL A 295 3.22 25.02 -19.71
CA VAL A 295 1.80 24.70 -19.92
C VAL A 295 1.62 23.19 -20.01
N PRO A 296 0.90 22.56 -19.07
CA PRO A 296 0.86 21.09 -18.99
C PRO A 296 -0.06 20.44 -20.05
N PHE A 297 -1.03 21.18 -20.58
CA PHE A 297 -1.99 20.71 -21.59
C PHE A 297 -2.75 21.88 -22.23
N GLU A 298 -3.40 21.64 -23.36
CA GLU A 298 -4.26 22.61 -24.03
C GLU A 298 -5.60 22.78 -23.28
N ILE A 299 -6.11 24.02 -23.29
CA ILE A 299 -7.39 24.40 -22.69
C ILE A 299 -8.31 25.03 -23.76
N PRO A 300 -9.65 25.08 -23.55
CA PRO A 300 -10.57 25.75 -24.47
C PRO A 300 -10.20 27.21 -24.71
N GLU A 301 -10.59 27.74 -25.89
CA GLU A 301 -10.20 29.10 -26.34
C GLU A 301 -10.71 30.22 -25.42
N ASN A 302 -11.87 30.03 -24.77
CA ASN A 302 -12.46 30.99 -23.83
C ASN A 302 -11.90 30.85 -22.39
N TRP A 303 -10.97 29.91 -22.15
CA TRP A 303 -10.26 29.79 -20.89
C TRP A 303 -8.93 30.56 -20.90
N ALA A 304 -8.37 30.78 -19.75
CA ALA A 304 -7.07 31.41 -19.59
C ALA A 304 -6.19 30.66 -18.59
N TRP A 305 -4.88 30.74 -18.73
CA TRP A 305 -3.94 30.32 -17.70
C TRP A 305 -3.62 31.47 -16.76
N ALA A 306 -3.51 31.19 -15.46
CA ALA A 306 -3.04 32.18 -14.47
C ALA A 306 -2.18 31.51 -13.41
N ARG A 307 -1.24 32.26 -12.82
CA ARG A 307 -0.47 31.81 -11.66
C ARG A 307 -1.38 31.72 -10.44
N LEU A 308 -1.23 30.67 -9.63
CA LEU A 308 -2.03 30.47 -8.42
C LEU A 308 -1.96 31.70 -7.49
N SER A 309 -0.78 32.29 -7.33
CA SER A 309 -0.59 33.51 -6.54
C SER A 309 -1.36 34.75 -7.05
N SER A 310 -1.92 34.72 -8.26
CA SER A 310 -2.72 35.82 -8.81
C SER A 310 -4.11 35.94 -8.19
N PHE A 311 -4.60 34.88 -7.52
CA PHE A 311 -5.97 34.82 -6.99
C PHE A 311 -6.12 35.28 -5.56
N GLY A 312 -5.01 35.44 -4.80
CA GLY A 312 -5.11 35.77 -3.39
C GLY A 312 -3.75 35.87 -2.70
N VAL A 313 -3.79 35.91 -1.40
CA VAL A 313 -2.61 36.05 -0.53
C VAL A 313 -2.46 34.81 0.33
N PHE A 314 -1.25 34.27 0.36
CA PHE A 314 -0.89 33.22 1.31
C PHE A 314 -0.36 33.81 2.61
N SER A 315 -0.85 33.30 3.73
CA SER A 315 -0.38 33.65 5.07
C SER A 315 -0.29 32.42 5.97
N SER A 316 0.41 32.55 7.09
CA SER A 316 0.50 31.47 8.10
C SER A 316 -0.23 31.89 9.35
N GLY A 317 -0.77 30.93 10.09
CA GLY A 317 -1.34 31.16 11.38
C GLY A 317 -0.29 31.31 12.49
N LYS A 318 -0.78 31.31 13.71
CA LYS A 318 0.01 31.41 14.95
C LYS A 318 -0.52 30.41 15.98
N THR A 319 0.33 30.06 16.95
CA THR A 319 -0.09 29.33 18.15
C THR A 319 -0.08 30.27 19.32
N PRO A 320 -1.23 30.46 20.03
CA PRO A 320 -1.26 31.18 21.29
C PRO A 320 -0.36 30.50 22.32
N SER A 321 0.12 31.29 23.31
CA SER A 321 0.95 30.72 24.38
C SER A 321 0.22 29.60 25.11
N MET A 322 0.76 28.40 25.09
CA MET A 322 0.19 27.25 25.80
C MET A 322 0.25 27.40 27.31
N SER A 323 1.17 28.23 27.83
CA SER A 323 1.31 28.50 29.25
C SER A 323 0.30 29.51 29.80
N ASN A 324 -0.49 30.15 28.94
CA ASN A 324 -1.53 31.09 29.38
C ASN A 324 -2.94 30.46 29.29
N PRO A 325 -3.53 30.00 30.40
CA PRO A 325 -4.84 29.35 30.38
C PRO A 325 -5.99 30.27 29.87
N GLN A 326 -5.82 31.60 29.96
CA GLN A 326 -6.84 32.55 29.48
C GLN A 326 -6.98 32.58 27.98
N PHE A 327 -6.05 31.98 27.22
CA PHE A 327 -6.09 31.94 25.78
C PHE A 327 -6.88 30.75 25.24
N TRP A 328 -7.21 29.77 26.10
CA TRP A 328 -7.80 28.50 25.68
C TRP A 328 -9.23 28.33 26.19
N ASN A 329 -9.96 27.34 25.62
CA ASN A 329 -11.33 27.00 26.00
C ASN A 329 -12.34 28.14 25.78
N GLY A 330 -12.12 28.97 24.75
CA GLY A 330 -13.09 29.96 24.29
C GLY A 330 -14.06 29.44 23.23
N ASN A 331 -14.60 30.34 22.40
CA ASN A 331 -15.58 30.01 21.37
C ASN A 331 -15.03 30.20 19.93
N VAL A 332 -13.80 30.70 19.77
CA VAL A 332 -13.23 30.95 18.45
C VAL A 332 -12.48 29.69 18.00
N PRO A 333 -12.84 29.06 16.87
CA PRO A 333 -12.16 27.88 16.36
C PRO A 333 -10.69 28.16 16.07
N TRP A 334 -9.83 27.26 16.51
CA TRP A 334 -8.40 27.30 16.21
C TRP A 334 -7.99 26.00 15.48
N VAL A 335 -7.93 26.09 14.16
CA VAL A 335 -7.73 24.95 13.26
C VAL A 335 -6.27 24.51 13.26
N THR A 336 -6.08 23.21 13.35
CA THR A 336 -4.80 22.50 13.25
C THR A 336 -4.82 21.49 12.09
N SER A 337 -3.68 20.90 11.76
CA SER A 337 -3.62 19.83 10.75
C SER A 337 -4.48 18.60 11.11
N LYS A 338 -4.81 18.40 12.37
CA LYS A 338 -5.70 17.31 12.85
C LYS A 338 -7.15 17.48 12.40
N ASP A 339 -7.57 18.74 12.23
CA ASP A 339 -8.94 19.09 11.82
C ASP A 339 -9.13 18.91 10.29
N MET A 340 -8.04 18.85 9.53
CA MET A 340 -8.03 18.80 8.05
C MET A 340 -8.30 17.39 7.50
N LYS A 341 -9.30 16.68 8.05
CA LYS A 341 -9.72 15.33 7.62
C LYS A 341 -10.85 15.35 6.59
N ARG A 342 -11.53 16.47 6.43
CA ARG A 342 -12.67 16.65 5.53
C ARG A 342 -12.42 17.82 4.58
N PRO A 343 -13.02 17.82 3.39
CA PRO A 343 -12.86 18.91 2.42
C PRO A 343 -13.31 20.28 2.94
N VAL A 344 -14.29 20.31 3.83
CA VAL A 344 -14.80 21.53 4.46
C VAL A 344 -14.68 21.41 5.97
N ILE A 345 -14.07 22.41 6.60
CA ILE A 345 -13.92 22.52 8.07
C ILE A 345 -15.04 23.37 8.61
N THR A 346 -15.91 22.75 9.40
CA THR A 346 -17.08 23.41 10.03
C THR A 346 -16.88 23.64 11.53
N ASP A 347 -15.83 23.07 12.10
CA ASP A 347 -15.44 23.24 13.50
C ASP A 347 -14.00 22.73 13.70
N SER A 348 -13.40 22.96 14.87
CA SER A 348 -12.07 22.48 15.25
C SER A 348 -12.08 21.78 16.61
N GLU A 349 -11.11 20.87 16.83
CA GLU A 349 -10.96 20.19 18.14
C GLU A 349 -10.62 21.16 19.27
N MET A 350 -9.95 22.26 18.95
CA MET A 350 -9.49 23.24 19.92
C MET A 350 -10.09 24.61 19.62
N HIS A 351 -10.50 25.31 20.70
CA HIS A 351 -11.01 26.66 20.61
C HIS A 351 -10.19 27.62 21.49
N ILE A 352 -10.07 28.86 21.05
CA ILE A 352 -9.36 29.91 21.77
C ILE A 352 -10.33 31.02 22.23
N SER A 353 -9.89 31.77 23.19
CA SER A 353 -10.67 32.91 23.68
C SER A 353 -10.63 34.07 22.69
N GLU A 354 -11.60 35.01 22.80
CA GLU A 354 -11.59 36.26 22.06
C GLU A 354 -10.30 37.07 22.31
N LEU A 355 -9.77 37.02 23.54
CA LEU A 355 -8.50 37.65 23.88
C LEU A 355 -7.33 37.08 23.06
N ALA A 356 -7.25 35.79 22.89
CA ALA A 356 -6.23 35.19 22.05
C ALA A 356 -6.47 35.51 20.57
N ALA A 357 -7.71 35.41 20.12
CA ALA A 357 -8.09 35.64 18.72
C ALA A 357 -7.79 37.08 18.28
N SER A 358 -7.95 38.08 19.18
CA SER A 358 -7.63 39.49 18.89
C SER A 358 -6.15 39.73 18.54
N THR A 359 -5.26 38.82 18.93
CA THR A 359 -3.82 38.88 18.61
C THR A 359 -3.43 38.12 17.34
N MET A 360 -4.41 37.46 16.69
CA MET A 360 -4.22 36.58 15.55
C MET A 360 -5.04 37.08 14.35
N GLN A 361 -4.72 36.55 13.18
CA GLN A 361 -5.55 36.77 12.00
C GLN A 361 -6.75 35.82 12.04
N LEU A 362 -7.95 36.36 11.92
CA LEU A 362 -9.18 35.64 11.69
C LEU A 362 -9.33 35.45 10.18
N TYR A 363 -9.57 34.24 9.74
CA TYR A 363 -9.76 33.86 8.34
C TYR A 363 -11.24 33.59 8.08
N PRO A 364 -11.83 34.24 7.07
CA PRO A 364 -13.26 34.09 6.79
C PRO A 364 -13.57 32.72 6.12
N THR A 365 -14.83 32.34 6.24
CA THR A 365 -15.43 31.24 5.47
C THR A 365 -15.05 31.35 4.01
N GLY A 366 -14.73 30.18 3.38
CA GLY A 366 -14.28 30.09 2.00
C GLY A 366 -12.76 30.17 1.81
N THR A 367 -11.98 30.59 2.82
CA THR A 367 -10.51 30.54 2.77
C THR A 367 -10.04 29.10 2.56
N LEU A 368 -9.10 28.90 1.66
CA LEU A 368 -8.46 27.57 1.44
C LEU A 368 -7.29 27.40 2.41
N LEU A 369 -7.22 26.24 3.04
CA LEU A 369 -6.14 25.88 3.95
C LEU A 369 -5.34 24.72 3.40
N LEU A 370 -4.01 24.77 3.51
CA LEU A 370 -3.14 23.66 3.14
C LEU A 370 -2.02 23.47 4.17
N VAL A 371 -1.58 22.22 4.33
CA VAL A 371 -0.41 21.87 5.15
C VAL A 371 0.82 21.87 4.26
N ALA A 372 1.75 22.80 4.53
CA ALA A 372 2.96 22.94 3.72
C ALA A 372 4.15 22.10 4.22
N ARG A 373 4.07 21.50 5.41
CA ARG A 373 5.14 20.70 6.01
C ARG A 373 4.55 19.58 6.87
N SER A 374 4.67 18.34 6.42
CA SER A 374 4.21 17.15 7.16
C SER A 374 4.64 15.87 6.45
N GLY A 375 4.85 14.78 7.17
CA GLY A 375 5.08 13.44 6.60
C GLY A 375 3.91 12.90 5.75
N ILE A 376 2.71 13.48 5.89
CA ILE A 376 1.53 13.10 5.09
C ILE A 376 1.70 13.50 3.60
N LEU A 377 2.54 14.50 3.29
CA LEU A 377 2.85 14.93 1.93
C LEU A 377 3.52 13.86 1.05
N LYS A 378 3.96 12.74 1.63
CA LYS A 378 4.33 11.53 0.86
C LYS A 378 3.17 10.92 0.07
N ARG A 379 1.93 11.16 0.49
CA ARG A 379 0.75 10.43 -0.02
C ARG A 379 -0.36 11.34 -0.47
N ILE A 380 -0.60 12.44 0.22
CA ILE A 380 -1.71 13.34 -0.05
C ILE A 380 -1.32 14.79 0.25
N LEU A 381 -1.93 15.74 -0.49
CA LEU A 381 -1.89 17.16 -0.16
C LEU A 381 -3.09 17.50 0.73
N PRO A 382 -2.92 17.75 2.05
CA PRO A 382 -4.01 18.18 2.90
C PRO A 382 -4.46 19.58 2.47
N LEU A 383 -5.59 19.66 1.80
CA LEU A 383 -6.23 20.87 1.30
C LEU A 383 -7.69 20.85 1.72
N CYS A 384 -8.13 21.89 2.43
CA CYS A 384 -9.50 22.05 2.93
C CYS A 384 -9.98 23.47 2.69
N LYS A 385 -11.30 23.67 2.75
CA LYS A 385 -11.95 24.97 2.72
C LYS A 385 -12.56 25.27 4.09
N LEU A 386 -12.43 26.49 4.59
CA LEU A 386 -13.14 26.91 5.78
C LEU A 386 -14.64 27.03 5.50
N GLY A 387 -15.46 26.38 6.30
CA GLY A 387 -16.91 26.52 6.38
C GLY A 387 -17.37 27.45 7.51
N ILE A 388 -16.44 27.88 8.34
CA ILE A 388 -16.67 28.80 9.49
C ILE A 388 -15.46 29.74 9.60
N ASP A 389 -15.69 30.95 10.09
CA ASP A 389 -14.59 31.86 10.38
C ASP A 389 -13.73 31.31 11.51
N SER A 390 -12.41 31.26 11.31
CA SER A 390 -11.52 30.62 12.27
C SER A 390 -10.11 31.21 12.25
N THR A 391 -9.37 30.91 13.31
CA THR A 391 -7.93 31.08 13.38
C THR A 391 -7.21 29.76 13.02
N ILE A 392 -5.95 29.82 12.68
CA ILE A 392 -5.18 28.63 12.30
C ILE A 392 -3.82 28.59 12.99
N ASN A 393 -3.23 27.40 13.12
CA ASN A 393 -1.88 27.24 13.64
C ASN A 393 -0.79 27.63 12.62
N GLN A 394 0.47 27.69 13.05
CA GLN A 394 1.61 28.07 12.19
C GLN A 394 1.97 27.07 11.11
N ASP A 395 1.55 25.80 11.22
CA ASP A 395 1.87 24.73 10.27
C ASP A 395 0.96 24.75 9.03
N ILE A 396 -0.15 25.49 9.13
CA ILE A 396 -1.12 25.68 8.07
C ILE A 396 -0.82 26.97 7.30
N LYS A 397 -0.93 26.90 5.99
CA LYS A 397 -0.98 28.06 5.10
C LYS A 397 -2.44 28.32 4.72
N ALA A 398 -2.91 29.52 4.98
CA ALA A 398 -4.18 30.03 4.48
C ALA A 398 -3.98 30.72 3.15
N PHE A 399 -4.85 30.46 2.20
CA PHE A 399 -4.96 31.14 0.92
C PHE A 399 -6.23 31.98 0.93
N SER A 400 -6.09 33.24 1.25
CA SER A 400 -7.18 34.23 1.28
C SER A 400 -7.37 34.82 -0.12
N LEU A 401 -8.50 34.52 -0.73
CA LEU A 401 -8.77 34.89 -2.11
C LEU A 401 -9.24 36.33 -2.24
N TYR A 402 -8.92 37.01 -3.35
CA TYR A 402 -9.45 38.34 -3.68
C TYR A 402 -10.94 38.26 -4.07
N ASP A 403 -11.34 37.13 -4.69
CA ASP A 403 -12.73 36.81 -4.99
C ASP A 403 -13.07 35.43 -4.42
N ILE A 404 -13.96 35.41 -3.46
CA ILE A 404 -14.34 34.19 -2.73
C ILE A 404 -15.14 33.21 -3.62
N GLU A 405 -15.79 33.68 -4.67
CA GLU A 405 -16.53 32.81 -5.61
C GLU A 405 -15.62 31.78 -6.28
N LEU A 406 -14.32 32.08 -6.39
CA LEU A 406 -13.33 31.17 -6.96
C LEU A 406 -12.88 30.03 -6.02
N SER A 407 -13.30 30.07 -4.75
CA SER A 407 -12.81 29.12 -3.73
C SER A 407 -13.04 27.65 -4.11
N GLU A 408 -14.20 27.31 -4.64
CA GLU A 408 -14.51 25.94 -5.04
C GLU A 408 -13.73 25.51 -6.29
N TRP A 409 -13.63 26.41 -7.29
CA TRP A 409 -12.84 26.12 -8.48
C TRP A 409 -11.37 25.86 -8.14
N LEU A 410 -10.77 26.77 -7.35
CA LEU A 410 -9.38 26.64 -6.95
C LEU A 410 -9.14 25.42 -6.06
N PHE A 411 -10.10 25.06 -5.19
CA PHE A 411 -10.03 23.83 -4.42
C PHE A 411 -9.93 22.59 -5.33
N TYR A 412 -10.84 22.43 -6.31
CA TYR A 412 -10.84 21.29 -7.22
C TYR A 412 -9.68 21.37 -8.20
N GLY A 413 -9.29 22.55 -8.67
CA GLY A 413 -8.14 22.77 -9.52
C GLY A 413 -6.84 22.31 -8.84
N ILE A 414 -6.56 22.76 -7.63
CA ILE A 414 -5.38 22.33 -6.87
C ILE A 414 -5.42 20.80 -6.64
N LYS A 415 -6.60 20.23 -6.33
CA LYS A 415 -6.78 18.78 -6.17
C LYS A 415 -6.54 18.00 -7.47
N ALA A 416 -6.89 18.54 -8.61
CA ALA A 416 -6.58 17.91 -9.90
C ALA A 416 -5.06 17.82 -10.17
N PHE A 417 -4.32 18.83 -9.70
CA PHE A 417 -2.85 18.86 -9.80
C PHE A 417 -2.14 18.15 -8.64
N GLU A 418 -2.85 17.55 -7.69
CA GLU A 418 -2.24 16.89 -6.52
C GLU A 418 -1.15 15.87 -6.90
N PRO A 419 -1.31 14.98 -7.90
CA PRO A 419 -0.25 14.06 -8.31
C PRO A 419 1.04 14.77 -8.75
N TYR A 420 0.91 15.85 -9.52
CA TYR A 420 2.03 16.69 -9.95
C TYR A 420 2.68 17.38 -8.73
N ILE A 421 1.88 18.01 -7.87
CA ILE A 421 2.36 18.72 -6.68
C ILE A 421 3.16 17.77 -5.77
N LEU A 422 2.64 16.57 -5.49
CA LEU A 422 3.31 15.60 -4.63
C LEU A 422 4.60 15.06 -5.24
N LYS A 423 4.66 14.90 -6.56
CA LYS A 423 5.84 14.37 -7.24
C LYS A 423 6.93 15.42 -7.43
N GLU A 424 6.58 16.63 -7.91
CA GLU A 424 7.55 17.63 -8.37
C GLU A 424 7.77 18.76 -7.36
N LEU A 425 6.74 19.13 -6.60
CA LEU A 425 6.78 20.30 -5.70
C LEU A 425 6.96 19.93 -4.22
N VAL A 426 7.13 18.66 -3.87
CA VAL A 426 7.48 18.22 -2.51
C VAL A 426 8.94 17.82 -2.49
N LYS A 427 9.68 18.33 -1.49
CA LYS A 427 11.06 17.93 -1.21
C LYS A 427 11.12 17.10 0.06
N SER A 428 11.88 16.01 0.02
CA SER A 428 12.22 15.23 1.20
C SER A 428 13.32 15.95 1.98
N VAL A 429 13.06 16.25 3.24
CA VAL A 429 14.04 16.71 4.22
C VAL A 429 14.20 15.60 5.25
N THR A 430 15.34 15.47 5.89
CA THR A 430 15.76 14.32 6.73
C THR A 430 14.71 13.73 7.67
N THR A 431 13.69 14.47 8.07
CA THR A 431 12.65 14.00 9.01
C THR A 431 11.22 14.23 8.54
N VAL A 432 10.95 15.22 7.70
CA VAL A 432 9.58 15.62 7.31
C VAL A 432 9.58 16.21 5.90
N GLU A 433 8.61 15.85 5.08
CA GLU A 433 8.38 16.43 3.75
C GLU A 433 7.95 17.89 3.85
N SER A 434 8.37 18.68 2.87
CA SER A 434 8.05 20.10 2.78
C SER A 434 7.70 20.50 1.35
N LEU A 435 6.61 21.27 1.20
CA LEU A 435 6.23 21.85 -0.08
C LEU A 435 7.24 22.93 -0.49
N LYS A 436 7.67 22.92 -1.74
CA LYS A 436 8.43 24.02 -2.37
C LYS A 436 7.45 25.15 -2.64
N PHE A 437 7.22 25.95 -1.62
CA PHE A 437 6.08 26.86 -1.55
C PHE A 437 6.07 27.93 -2.65
N ASP A 438 7.24 28.45 -3.00
CA ASP A 438 7.34 29.48 -4.06
C ASP A 438 7.01 28.89 -5.44
N GLU A 439 7.43 27.65 -5.72
CA GLU A 439 7.08 26.93 -6.95
C GLU A 439 5.57 26.59 -6.96
N PHE A 440 5.03 26.15 -5.83
CA PHE A 440 3.59 25.91 -5.69
C PHE A 440 2.75 27.17 -5.92
N ALA A 441 3.13 28.30 -5.35
CA ALA A 441 2.43 29.57 -5.53
C ALA A 441 2.54 30.09 -6.98
N ALA A 442 3.62 29.72 -7.68
CA ALA A 442 3.86 30.10 -9.07
C ALA A 442 3.22 29.13 -10.09
N MET A 443 2.66 27.97 -9.65
CA MET A 443 2.09 27.00 -10.58
C MET A 443 0.95 27.58 -11.41
N LEU A 444 0.79 27.07 -12.64
CA LEU A 444 -0.27 27.44 -13.53
C LEU A 444 -1.59 26.74 -13.18
N ILE A 445 -2.66 27.50 -13.15
CA ILE A 445 -4.04 27.00 -12.97
C ILE A 445 -4.88 27.43 -14.17
N PRO A 446 -5.63 26.52 -14.81
CA PRO A 446 -6.55 26.87 -15.87
C PRO A 446 -7.79 27.54 -15.27
N VAL A 447 -8.29 28.55 -15.92
CA VAL A 447 -9.41 29.39 -15.47
C VAL A 447 -10.51 29.36 -16.50
N PRO A 448 -11.64 28.69 -16.24
CA PRO A 448 -12.83 28.76 -17.08
C PRO A 448 -13.58 30.10 -16.90
N PRO A 449 -14.47 30.44 -17.80
CA PRO A 449 -15.54 31.40 -17.56
C PRO A 449 -16.30 31.11 -16.26
N LEU A 450 -16.71 32.14 -15.51
CA LEU A 450 -17.32 31.95 -14.20
C LEU A 450 -18.60 31.09 -14.24
N SER A 451 -19.42 31.22 -15.29
CA SER A 451 -20.61 30.40 -15.49
C SER A 451 -20.25 28.92 -15.72
N GLU A 452 -19.19 28.66 -16.47
CA GLU A 452 -18.69 27.32 -16.73
C GLU A 452 -18.07 26.69 -15.47
N GLN A 453 -17.34 27.49 -14.65
CA GLN A 453 -16.86 27.01 -13.33
C GLN A 453 -18.01 26.44 -12.49
N ARG A 454 -19.15 27.14 -12.43
CA ARG A 454 -20.33 26.67 -11.71
C ARG A 454 -20.90 25.37 -12.27
N ARG A 455 -20.96 25.21 -13.61
CA ARG A 455 -21.40 23.95 -14.26
C ARG A 455 -20.44 22.80 -13.97
N ILE A 456 -19.14 23.04 -14.08
CA ILE A 456 -18.12 22.05 -13.79
C ILE A 456 -18.18 21.60 -12.32
N ILE A 457 -18.25 22.55 -11.39
CA ILE A 457 -18.34 22.25 -9.94
C ILE A 457 -19.59 21.43 -9.62
N ALA A 458 -20.74 21.77 -10.24
CA ALA A 458 -21.95 20.98 -10.08
C ALA A 458 -21.81 19.56 -10.61
N ALA A 459 -21.18 19.39 -11.76
CA ALA A 459 -20.89 18.06 -12.35
C ALA A 459 -19.92 17.25 -11.48
N ILE A 460 -18.85 17.86 -10.96
CA ILE A 460 -17.93 17.22 -10.02
C ILE A 460 -18.69 16.72 -8.77
N LYS A 461 -19.47 17.60 -8.13
CA LYS A 461 -20.23 17.25 -6.94
C LYS A 461 -21.23 16.12 -7.18
N ALA A 462 -21.94 16.15 -8.30
CA ALA A 462 -22.87 15.08 -8.71
C ALA A 462 -22.12 13.75 -8.88
N ALA A 463 -21.00 13.75 -9.58
CA ALA A 463 -20.19 12.57 -9.79
C ALA A 463 -19.59 12.02 -8.48
N MET A 464 -19.07 12.89 -7.60
CA MET A 464 -18.54 12.48 -6.28
C MET A 464 -19.62 11.87 -5.40
N ASN A 465 -20.86 12.39 -5.42
CA ASN A 465 -21.99 11.83 -4.69
C ASN A 465 -22.37 10.43 -5.20
N LEU A 466 -22.29 10.18 -6.51
CA LEU A 466 -22.52 8.85 -7.08
C LEU A 466 -21.40 7.86 -6.70
N LEU A 467 -20.20 8.32 -6.46
CA LEU A 467 -19.05 7.48 -6.06
C LEU A 467 -19.01 7.21 -4.55
N ALA A 468 -19.65 8.03 -3.72
CA ALA A 468 -19.63 7.88 -2.26
C ALA A 468 -20.09 6.49 -1.77
N PRO A 469 -21.19 5.90 -2.29
CA PRO A 469 -21.62 4.54 -1.90
C PRO A 469 -20.60 3.45 -2.29
N LEU A 470 -19.87 3.62 -3.38
CA LEU A 470 -18.85 2.67 -3.83
C LEU A 470 -17.64 2.65 -2.89
N SER A 471 -17.26 3.82 -2.33
CA SER A 471 -16.15 3.95 -1.38
C SER A 471 -16.50 3.47 0.03
N SER A 472 -17.77 3.37 0.39
CA SER A 472 -18.27 2.98 1.73
C SER A 472 -18.91 1.57 1.78
N ASN A 473 -18.98 0.86 0.66
CA ASN A 473 -19.60 -0.47 0.60
C ASN A 473 -18.64 -1.52 1.19
N PRO A 474 -19.03 -2.30 2.23
CA PRO A 474 -18.19 -3.36 2.81
C PRO A 474 -17.84 -4.48 1.81
N LEU A 475 -18.56 -4.64 0.70
CA LEU A 475 -18.18 -5.53 -0.41
C LEU A 475 -16.92 -5.05 -1.15
N PHE A 476 -16.51 -3.78 -0.98
CA PHE A 476 -15.31 -3.18 -1.56
C PHE A 476 -14.25 -2.85 -0.50
N SER A 477 -14.44 -3.27 0.75
CA SER A 477 -13.55 -3.03 1.90
C SER A 477 -13.00 -4.32 2.52
N LEU A 478 -12.96 -5.42 1.75
CA LEU A 478 -12.30 -6.67 2.16
C LEU A 478 -10.81 -6.65 1.84
#